data_66674e7a33eb8e2b58157a3007b3eacd
#
_entry.id   66674e7a33eb8e2b58157a3007b3eacd
#
_cell.length_a   1.000
_cell.length_b   1.000
_cell.length_c   1.000
_cell.angle_alpha   90.00
_cell.angle_beta   90.00
_cell.angle_gamma   90.00
#
_symmetry.space_group_name_H-M   'P 1'
#
loop_
_entity.id
_entity.type
_entity.pdbx_description
1 polymer ?
#
loop_
_entity_poly.entity_id
_entity_poly.type
_entity_poly.pdbx_seq_one_letter_code
_entity_poly.pdbx_strand_id
1 'polypeptide(L)'
;VYNNNPTFGNEYTGCRFGRLVHLTNHSQHILREKKMGYLPIYEGKFIELYTGNYATFKGMNENEKYKNKATAIPIDDVTGTEYPEARFYIKSEIWDNLSKNFHEGYIIAWRSLTSATNRRTMLATLLPLIPTCQSIQILQLDNIDDMLQILVLFNSIIFDYIVRLKMAGLDLTQTIIKQIPVPKKEIYESVIVFQDKEDTIRNHVYARIKYLYAKDKRVSALFENNDICDSTKKSRKQIISELDCLVGAMYGLSTEQIKEIASTFDKYYTKKEVEQWF
;
A
#
# COMPACT_ATOMS: atom_id res chain seq x y z
N VAL A 1 -19.81 1.21 -12.13
CA VAL A 1 -19.10 0.91 -10.87
C VAL A 1 -19.95 1.26 -9.65
N TYR A 2 -20.46 2.49 -9.49
CA TYR A 2 -21.21 2.91 -8.29
C TYR A 2 -22.51 2.14 -8.04
N ASN A 3 -23.27 1.81 -9.08
CA ASN A 3 -24.61 1.22 -8.92
C ASN A 3 -24.57 -0.28 -8.55
N ASN A 4 -23.47 -0.96 -8.80
CA ASN A 4 -23.39 -2.42 -8.68
C ASN A 4 -22.45 -2.91 -7.57
N ASN A 5 -21.77 -1.98 -6.88
CA ASN A 5 -20.75 -2.33 -5.89
C ASN A 5 -21.04 -1.66 -4.54
N PRO A 6 -20.90 -2.37 -3.41
CA PRO A 6 -20.98 -1.77 -2.08
C PRO A 6 -19.86 -0.74 -1.87
N THR A 7 -20.05 0.17 -0.93
CA THR A 7 -18.93 1.02 -0.50
C THR A 7 -17.95 0.22 0.33
N PHE A 8 -16.66 0.62 0.33
CA PHE A 8 -15.62 0.01 1.16
C PHE A 8 -16.06 -0.14 2.64
N GLY A 9 -16.65 0.90 3.21
CA GLY A 9 -17.08 0.88 4.61
C GLY A 9 -18.20 -0.12 4.90
N ASN A 10 -19.02 -0.47 3.90
CA ASN A 10 -20.08 -1.46 4.03
C ASN A 10 -19.57 -2.89 3.79
N GLU A 11 -18.63 -3.07 2.88
CA GLU A 11 -18.07 -4.38 2.52
C GLU A 11 -17.05 -4.87 3.54
N TYR A 12 -16.12 -3.97 3.96
CA TYR A 12 -15.06 -4.29 4.92
C TYR A 12 -15.38 -3.72 6.30
N THR A 13 -16.41 -4.29 6.94
CA THR A 13 -16.76 -3.95 8.33
C THR A 13 -15.69 -4.45 9.30
N GLY A 14 -15.55 -3.79 10.45
CA GLY A 14 -14.55 -4.19 11.45
C GLY A 14 -13.14 -3.67 11.21
N CYS A 15 -12.91 -2.87 10.16
CA CYS A 15 -11.62 -2.22 9.95
C CYS A 15 -11.26 -1.28 11.10
N ARG A 16 -10.11 -1.51 11.70
CA ARG A 16 -9.47 -0.55 12.62
C ARG A 16 -8.62 0.42 11.80
N PHE A 17 -8.93 1.69 11.89
CA PHE A 17 -8.17 2.75 11.23
C PHE A 17 -7.34 3.52 12.24
N GLY A 18 -6.15 3.99 11.84
CA GLY A 18 -5.29 4.80 12.69
C GLY A 18 -4.46 5.84 11.92
N ARG A 19 -4.12 6.88 12.65
CA ARG A 19 -3.14 7.92 12.32
C ARG A 19 -2.49 8.28 13.63
N LEU A 20 -1.58 7.42 14.11
CA LEU A 20 -1.32 7.27 15.54
C LEU A 20 -0.28 8.26 16.07
N VAL A 21 0.82 8.49 15.37
CA VAL A 21 1.86 9.39 15.87
C VAL A 21 1.76 10.75 15.16
N HIS A 22 1.57 11.81 15.94
CA HIS A 22 1.64 13.18 15.47
C HIS A 22 2.94 13.82 15.96
N LEU A 23 3.86 14.14 15.06
CA LEU A 23 5.20 14.64 15.42
C LEU A 23 5.16 15.90 16.29
N THR A 24 4.16 16.76 16.11
CA THR A 24 3.97 17.95 16.92
C THR A 24 3.36 17.63 18.29
N ASN A 25 2.26 16.88 18.31
CA ASN A 25 1.52 16.61 19.56
C ASN A 25 2.28 15.70 20.51
N HIS A 26 3.12 14.80 19.97
CA HIS A 26 3.93 13.86 20.77
C HIS A 26 5.41 14.30 20.85
N SER A 27 5.73 15.55 20.51
CA SER A 27 7.12 16.04 20.40
C SER A 27 7.97 15.78 21.66
N GLN A 28 7.38 15.88 22.84
CA GLN A 28 8.04 15.58 24.13
C GLN A 28 8.48 14.12 24.31
N HIS A 29 7.93 13.20 23.51
CA HIS A 29 8.22 11.76 23.54
C HIS A 29 9.02 11.30 22.31
N ILE A 30 9.47 12.22 21.47
CA ILE A 30 10.16 11.94 20.21
C ILE A 30 11.59 12.44 20.30
N LEU A 31 12.53 11.56 19.92
CA LEU A 31 13.95 11.88 19.75
C LEU A 31 14.34 11.90 18.28
N ARG A 32 15.45 12.60 17.98
CA ARG A 32 16.08 12.65 16.67
C ARG A 32 17.19 11.62 16.48
N GLU A 33 17.50 10.88 17.52
CA GLU A 33 18.55 9.86 17.54
C GLU A 33 18.01 8.52 18.03
N LYS A 34 18.63 7.45 17.56
CA LYS A 34 18.31 6.09 18.01
C LYS A 34 18.75 5.93 19.48
N LYS A 35 17.82 5.48 20.33
CA LYS A 35 18.06 5.23 21.75
C LYS A 35 17.33 3.95 22.19
N MET A 36 17.89 3.24 23.16
CA MET A 36 17.23 2.08 23.80
C MET A 36 15.86 2.52 24.37
N GLY A 37 14.83 1.68 24.15
CA GLY A 37 13.45 1.99 24.55
C GLY A 37 12.70 2.97 23.63
N TYR A 38 13.28 3.27 22.45
CA TYR A 38 12.64 4.08 21.42
C TYR A 38 12.54 3.32 20.11
N LEU A 39 11.39 3.45 19.43
CA LEU A 39 11.08 2.80 18.16
C LEU A 39 11.15 3.80 17.00
N PRO A 40 11.65 3.42 15.83
CA PRO A 40 11.70 4.29 14.66
C PRO A 40 10.29 4.63 14.19
N ILE A 41 10.09 5.90 13.79
CA ILE A 41 8.82 6.38 13.23
C ILE A 41 8.90 6.33 11.71
N TYR A 42 7.97 5.60 11.10
CA TYR A 42 7.81 5.53 9.65
C TYR A 42 7.15 6.78 9.10
N GLU A 43 7.69 7.30 7.99
CA GLU A 43 7.16 8.47 7.28
C GLU A 43 6.63 8.08 5.89
N GLY A 44 5.65 8.81 5.36
CA GLY A 44 5.03 8.52 4.06
C GLY A 44 6.00 8.38 2.90
N LYS A 45 7.17 9.03 2.97
CA LYS A 45 8.22 8.93 1.95
C LYS A 45 8.94 7.58 1.90
N PHE A 46 8.79 6.73 2.93
CA PHE A 46 9.36 5.38 2.95
C PHE A 46 8.53 4.36 2.20
N ILE A 47 7.28 4.68 1.86
CA ILE A 47 6.36 3.73 1.24
C ILE A 47 6.07 4.09 -0.22
N GLU A 48 5.91 3.04 -1.04
CA GLU A 48 5.47 3.10 -2.43
C GLU A 48 4.56 1.88 -2.68
N LEU A 49 4.02 1.70 -3.89
CA LEU A 49 3.18 0.55 -4.24
C LEU A 49 3.84 -0.77 -3.82
N TYR A 50 3.21 -1.50 -2.91
CA TYR A 50 3.68 -2.80 -2.40
C TYR A 50 5.10 -2.77 -1.82
N THR A 51 5.61 -1.64 -1.34
CA THR A 51 6.93 -1.60 -0.71
C THR A 51 6.99 -0.60 0.44
N GLY A 52 7.59 -1.03 1.55
CA GLY A 52 7.85 -0.21 2.73
C GLY A 52 9.31 0.22 2.87
N ASN A 53 10.13 0.04 1.84
CA ASN A 53 11.56 0.41 1.83
C ASN A 53 11.93 1.23 0.59
N TYR A 54 11.05 2.16 0.20
CA TYR A 54 11.25 2.97 -1.00
C TYR A 54 12.35 4.02 -0.86
N ALA A 55 12.51 4.62 0.31
CA ALA A 55 13.51 5.65 0.57
C ALA A 55 13.97 5.63 2.03
N THR A 56 15.13 6.25 2.32
CA THR A 56 15.80 6.23 3.62
C THR A 56 16.42 7.58 3.94
N PHE A 57 16.66 7.85 5.22
CA PHE A 57 17.51 8.98 5.67
C PHE A 57 18.97 8.57 5.92
N LYS A 58 19.32 7.32 5.69
CA LYS A 58 20.69 6.81 5.82
C LYS A 58 21.65 7.60 4.94
N GLY A 59 22.76 8.03 5.51
CA GLY A 59 23.79 8.78 4.78
C GLY A 59 23.52 10.28 4.57
N MET A 60 22.38 10.81 5.00
CA MET A 60 22.12 12.26 4.98
C MET A 60 22.83 12.97 6.12
N ASN A 61 23.36 14.17 5.83
CA ASN A 61 23.90 15.01 6.89
C ASN A 61 22.77 15.58 7.78
N GLU A 62 23.08 15.87 9.05
CA GLU A 62 22.12 16.32 10.07
C GLU A 62 21.35 17.58 9.65
N ASN A 63 22.01 18.55 9.00
CA ASN A 63 21.37 19.79 8.60
C ASN A 63 20.30 19.58 7.50
N GLU A 64 20.50 18.62 6.62
CA GLU A 64 19.52 18.26 5.57
C GLU A 64 18.43 17.35 6.07
N LYS A 65 18.82 16.39 6.92
CA LYS A 65 17.92 15.39 7.48
C LYS A 65 16.74 16.01 8.26
N TYR A 66 16.98 17.11 8.97
CA TYR A 66 15.96 17.74 9.83
C TYR A 66 15.33 19.02 9.25
N LYS A 67 15.57 19.37 8.00
CA LYS A 67 14.79 20.42 7.32
C LYS A 67 13.31 20.05 7.24
N ASN A 68 12.41 21.03 7.30
CA ASN A 68 10.95 20.81 7.26
C ASN A 68 10.51 20.01 6.01
N LYS A 69 11.15 20.22 4.87
CA LYS A 69 10.87 19.53 3.60
C LYS A 69 12.02 18.61 3.19
N ALA A 70 12.72 17.98 4.16
CA ALA A 70 13.75 17.02 3.84
C ALA A 70 13.21 15.91 2.94
N THR A 71 13.91 15.63 1.85
CA THR A 71 13.59 14.54 0.93
C THR A 71 14.49 13.35 1.26
N ALA A 72 13.89 12.22 1.60
CA ALA A 72 14.64 10.99 1.83
C ALA A 72 15.30 10.51 0.52
N ILE A 73 16.41 9.83 0.64
CA ILE A 73 17.17 9.27 -0.48
C ILE A 73 16.46 8.00 -0.95
N PRO A 74 16.11 7.84 -2.25
CA PRO A 74 15.56 6.59 -2.76
C PRO A 74 16.51 5.42 -2.49
N ILE A 75 15.95 4.26 -2.20
CA ILE A 75 16.70 3.01 -2.12
C ILE A 75 16.76 2.43 -3.54
N ASP A 76 17.98 2.19 -4.05
CA ASP A 76 18.19 1.76 -5.44
C ASP A 76 17.53 0.41 -5.73
N ASP A 77 17.61 -0.55 -4.80
CA ASP A 77 16.93 -1.83 -4.90
C ASP A 77 15.79 -1.95 -3.88
N VAL A 78 14.61 -1.43 -4.24
CA VAL A 78 13.39 -1.54 -3.41
C VAL A 78 12.92 -2.98 -3.19
N THR A 79 13.45 -3.94 -3.96
CA THR A 79 13.18 -5.38 -3.80
C THR A 79 14.19 -6.05 -2.86
N GLY A 80 15.20 -5.32 -2.40
CA GLY A 80 16.20 -5.78 -1.44
C GLY A 80 15.69 -5.86 -0.01
N THR A 81 16.59 -6.17 0.90
CA THR A 81 16.31 -6.32 2.34
C THR A 81 16.74 -5.12 3.17
N GLU A 82 17.19 -4.04 2.54
CA GLU A 82 17.51 -2.79 3.23
C GLU A 82 16.24 -2.10 3.69
N TYR A 83 16.21 -1.71 4.97
CA TYR A 83 15.05 -1.00 5.54
C TYR A 83 15.40 0.47 5.79
N PRO A 84 14.41 1.37 5.70
CA PRO A 84 14.61 2.79 5.92
C PRO A 84 15.21 3.09 7.29
N GLU A 85 16.25 3.94 7.32
CA GLU A 85 16.67 4.61 8.54
C GLU A 85 15.73 5.78 8.80
N ALA A 86 15.11 5.79 9.98
CA ALA A 86 14.25 6.88 10.41
C ALA A 86 15.08 8.05 10.94
N ARG A 87 14.47 9.25 10.94
CA ARG A 87 15.03 10.46 11.57
C ARG A 87 14.34 10.82 12.87
N PHE A 88 13.24 10.15 13.22
CA PHE A 88 12.49 10.35 14.45
C PHE A 88 12.23 9.01 15.13
N TYR A 89 12.24 9.01 16.45
CA TYR A 89 12.05 7.84 17.28
C TYR A 89 11.09 8.17 18.40
N ILE A 90 10.08 7.33 18.67
CA ILE A 90 9.10 7.51 19.74
C ILE A 90 9.40 6.53 20.87
N LYS A 91 9.16 6.96 22.12
CA LYS A 91 9.26 6.12 23.31
C LYS A 91 8.32 4.91 23.18
N SER A 92 8.81 3.69 23.41
CA SER A 92 8.02 2.45 23.23
C SER A 92 6.73 2.44 24.04
N GLU A 93 6.78 2.84 25.32
CA GLU A 93 5.59 2.92 26.19
C GLU A 93 4.46 3.82 25.62
N ILE A 94 4.84 4.91 24.93
CA ILE A 94 3.86 5.80 24.28
C ILE A 94 3.28 5.13 23.07
N TRP A 95 4.12 4.44 22.27
CA TRP A 95 3.65 3.67 21.12
C TRP A 95 2.68 2.57 21.54
N ASP A 96 3.00 1.78 22.57
CA ASP A 96 2.16 0.71 23.09
C ASP A 96 0.76 1.23 23.48
N ASN A 97 0.71 2.41 24.12
CA ASN A 97 -0.56 3.04 24.46
C ASN A 97 -1.34 3.55 23.21
N LEU A 98 -0.65 4.14 22.23
CA LEU A 98 -1.28 4.62 21.00
C LEU A 98 -1.81 3.47 20.13
N SER A 99 -1.11 2.36 20.11
CA SER A 99 -1.44 1.19 19.27
C SER A 99 -2.31 0.13 19.96
N LYS A 100 -2.73 0.35 21.21
CA LYS A 100 -3.45 -0.63 22.04
C LYS A 100 -4.71 -1.25 21.42
N ASN A 101 -5.34 -0.55 20.45
CA ASN A 101 -6.52 -1.03 19.73
C ASN A 101 -6.16 -1.81 18.47
N PHE A 102 -4.87 -1.94 18.16
CA PHE A 102 -4.35 -2.75 17.06
C PHE A 102 -3.75 -4.02 17.66
N HIS A 103 -4.04 -5.16 17.03
CA HIS A 103 -3.43 -6.42 17.44
C HIS A 103 -2.00 -6.50 16.89
N GLU A 104 -1.15 -7.29 17.54
CA GLU A 104 0.17 -7.61 17.01
C GLU A 104 0.06 -8.23 15.62
N GLY A 105 1.03 -7.97 14.77
CA GLY A 105 1.10 -8.49 13.42
C GLY A 105 1.30 -7.42 12.36
N TYR A 106 0.37 -7.34 11.40
CA TYR A 106 0.55 -6.54 10.19
C TYR A 106 -0.53 -5.47 10.04
N ILE A 107 -0.17 -4.40 9.33
CA ILE A 107 -1.04 -3.30 8.97
C ILE A 107 -0.92 -2.99 7.48
N ILE A 108 -1.99 -2.52 6.86
CA ILE A 108 -1.90 -1.79 5.60
C ILE A 108 -1.64 -0.33 5.93
N ALA A 109 -0.57 0.22 5.35
CA ALA A 109 -0.19 1.62 5.50
C ALA A 109 -0.30 2.33 4.16
N TRP A 110 -0.89 3.55 4.11
CA TRP A 110 -0.92 4.35 2.89
C TRP A 110 -0.53 5.80 3.14
N ARG A 111 0.01 6.46 2.10
CA ARG A 111 0.28 7.90 2.15
C ARG A 111 -1.02 8.66 2.26
N SER A 112 -1.19 9.44 3.33
CA SER A 112 -2.34 10.31 3.45
C SER A 112 -2.16 11.62 2.67
N LEU A 113 -0.95 12.21 2.71
CA LEU A 113 -0.63 13.43 1.96
C LEU A 113 -0.30 13.08 0.50
N THR A 114 -1.24 13.36 -0.41
CA THR A 114 -1.16 13.04 -1.82
C THR A 114 -1.97 14.02 -2.66
N SER A 115 -1.98 13.87 -3.98
CA SER A 115 -2.74 14.70 -4.91
C SER A 115 -3.28 13.86 -6.05
N ALA A 116 -4.46 14.21 -6.57
CA ALA A 116 -5.03 13.61 -7.77
C ALA A 116 -4.15 13.78 -9.03
N THR A 117 -3.23 14.74 -9.02
CA THR A 117 -2.29 15.00 -10.13
C THR A 117 -0.95 14.27 -10.03
N ASN A 118 -0.74 13.52 -8.94
CA ASN A 118 0.46 12.69 -8.77
C ASN A 118 0.47 11.53 -9.77
N ARG A 119 1.66 10.94 -9.98
CA ARG A 119 1.84 9.71 -10.76
C ARG A 119 0.88 8.60 -10.31
N ARG A 120 0.76 8.42 -9.00
CA ARG A 120 -0.26 7.60 -8.32
C ARG A 120 -0.76 8.39 -7.12
N THR A 121 -2.07 8.37 -6.88
CA THR A 121 -2.70 9.07 -5.76
C THR A 121 -2.78 8.16 -4.55
N MET A 122 -3.24 6.93 -4.74
CA MET A 122 -3.24 5.90 -3.71
C MET A 122 -1.96 5.07 -3.78
N LEU A 123 -1.20 5.06 -2.69
CA LEU A 123 0.04 4.31 -2.53
C LEU A 123 -0.01 3.59 -1.19
N ALA A 124 -0.10 2.26 -1.22
CA ALA A 124 -0.22 1.45 -0.02
C ALA A 124 0.82 0.32 0.03
N THR A 125 1.14 -0.10 1.23
CA THR A 125 2.00 -1.26 1.48
C THR A 125 1.58 -2.02 2.73
N LEU A 126 1.96 -3.28 2.80
CA LEU A 126 1.90 -4.08 4.01
C LEU A 126 3.15 -3.81 4.86
N LEU A 127 2.96 -3.59 6.15
CA LEU A 127 4.03 -3.40 7.13
C LEU A 127 3.74 -4.22 8.39
N PRO A 128 4.75 -4.61 9.17
CA PRO A 128 4.52 -4.96 10.57
C PRO A 128 3.86 -3.79 11.31
N LEU A 129 3.20 -4.06 12.43
CA LEU A 129 2.66 -3.01 13.30
C LEU A 129 3.82 -2.21 13.92
N ILE A 130 4.14 -1.08 13.32
CA ILE A 130 5.25 -0.19 13.69
C ILE A 130 4.76 1.26 13.82
N PRO A 131 5.48 2.14 14.54
CA PRO A 131 5.13 3.55 14.63
C PRO A 131 5.10 4.23 13.27
N THR A 132 3.99 4.87 12.92
CA THR A 132 3.80 5.63 11.68
C THR A 132 3.40 7.06 12.01
N CYS A 133 4.04 8.05 11.38
CA CYS A 133 3.69 9.45 11.59
C CYS A 133 2.40 9.84 10.84
N GLN A 134 1.90 11.05 11.12
CA GLN A 134 0.65 11.58 10.54
C GLN A 134 0.60 11.67 9.02
N SER A 135 1.72 11.48 8.30
CA SER A 135 1.72 11.39 6.84
C SER A 135 1.31 10.00 6.30
N ILE A 136 1.11 9.05 7.20
CA ILE A 136 0.64 7.69 6.92
C ILE A 136 -0.66 7.46 7.69
N GLN A 137 -1.65 6.93 7.03
CA GLN A 137 -2.79 6.29 7.68
C GLN A 137 -2.62 4.77 7.62
N ILE A 138 -3.15 4.09 8.60
CA ILE A 138 -3.08 2.63 8.72
C ILE A 138 -4.47 2.03 8.85
N LEU A 139 -4.56 0.78 8.42
CA LEU A 139 -5.75 -0.06 8.53
C LEU A 139 -5.31 -1.46 8.96
N GLN A 140 -6.13 -2.07 9.82
CA GLN A 140 -5.99 -3.47 10.23
C GLN A 140 -7.34 -4.16 10.27
N LEU A 141 -7.36 -5.42 9.88
CA LEU A 141 -8.42 -6.40 10.09
C LEU A 141 -7.82 -7.64 10.75
N ASP A 142 -8.64 -8.43 11.42
CA ASP A 142 -8.19 -9.68 12.04
C ASP A 142 -7.88 -10.76 11.00
N ASN A 143 -8.59 -10.74 9.87
CA ASN A 143 -8.37 -11.67 8.77
C ASN A 143 -7.30 -11.11 7.82
N ILE A 144 -6.19 -11.83 7.67
CA ILE A 144 -5.08 -11.44 6.79
C ILE A 144 -5.48 -11.52 5.31
N ASP A 145 -6.34 -12.46 4.92
CA ASP A 145 -6.81 -12.57 3.53
C ASP A 145 -7.60 -11.33 3.13
N ASP A 146 -8.49 -10.84 4.00
CA ASP A 146 -9.20 -9.57 3.79
C ASP A 146 -8.22 -8.40 3.67
N MET A 147 -7.15 -8.38 4.47
CA MET A 147 -6.12 -7.35 4.36
C MET A 147 -5.39 -7.42 3.02
N LEU A 148 -5.07 -8.60 2.51
CA LEU A 148 -4.40 -8.75 1.21
C LEU A 148 -5.33 -8.37 0.04
N GLN A 149 -6.63 -8.67 0.15
CA GLN A 149 -7.63 -8.16 -0.79
C GLN A 149 -7.69 -6.63 -0.80
N ILE A 150 -7.74 -6.00 0.37
CA ILE A 150 -7.73 -4.54 0.50
C ILE A 150 -6.44 -3.95 -0.07
N LEU A 151 -5.30 -4.58 0.18
CA LEU A 151 -4.01 -4.11 -0.32
C LEU A 151 -3.97 -4.05 -1.84
N VAL A 152 -4.50 -5.08 -2.52
CA VAL A 152 -4.53 -5.08 -3.99
C VAL A 152 -5.53 -4.08 -4.53
N LEU A 153 -6.69 -3.95 -3.91
CA LEU A 153 -7.67 -2.92 -4.28
C LEU A 153 -7.05 -1.52 -4.18
N PHE A 154 -6.46 -1.18 -3.04
CA PHE A 154 -5.85 0.14 -2.80
C PHE A 154 -4.77 0.49 -3.82
N ASN A 155 -3.96 -0.49 -4.21
CA ASN A 155 -2.87 -0.27 -5.15
C ASN A 155 -3.29 -0.34 -6.63
N SER A 156 -4.53 -0.71 -6.94
CA SER A 156 -5.00 -0.79 -8.33
C SER A 156 -5.26 0.58 -8.94
N ILE A 157 -5.04 0.69 -10.26
CA ILE A 157 -5.40 1.91 -11.02
C ILE A 157 -6.89 2.16 -11.00
N ILE A 158 -7.72 1.11 -10.89
CA ILE A 158 -9.18 1.24 -10.87
C ILE A 158 -9.62 1.97 -9.59
N PHE A 159 -9.12 1.53 -8.44
CA PHE A 159 -9.39 2.19 -7.16
C PHE A 159 -8.81 3.62 -7.12
N ASP A 160 -7.56 3.78 -7.58
CA ASP A 160 -6.88 5.08 -7.67
C ASP A 160 -7.66 6.07 -8.58
N TYR A 161 -8.20 5.61 -9.71
CA TYR A 161 -9.04 6.41 -10.60
C TYR A 161 -10.28 6.92 -9.87
N ILE A 162 -10.98 6.06 -9.12
CA ILE A 162 -12.17 6.45 -8.37
C ILE A 162 -11.79 7.42 -7.23
N VAL A 163 -10.68 7.17 -6.53
CA VAL A 163 -10.14 8.08 -5.50
C VAL A 163 -9.88 9.47 -6.08
N ARG A 164 -9.27 9.57 -7.25
CA ARG A 164 -9.01 10.87 -7.93
C ARG A 164 -10.29 11.66 -8.20
N LEU A 165 -11.37 10.98 -8.58
CA LEU A 165 -12.67 11.61 -8.81
C LEU A 165 -13.35 12.12 -7.52
N LYS A 166 -13.05 11.47 -6.38
CA LYS A 166 -13.63 11.80 -5.07
C LYS A 166 -12.81 12.81 -4.26
N MET A 167 -11.53 12.92 -4.55
CA MET A 167 -10.58 13.66 -3.74
C MET A 167 -10.61 15.15 -4.06
N ALA A 168 -11.13 15.95 -3.13
CA ALA A 168 -11.19 17.42 -3.27
C ALA A 168 -9.97 18.16 -2.68
N GLY A 169 -9.10 17.49 -1.94
CA GLY A 169 -7.95 18.09 -1.24
C GLY A 169 -6.68 17.26 -1.36
N LEU A 170 -5.74 17.49 -0.44
CA LEU A 170 -4.43 16.85 -0.43
C LEU A 170 -4.29 15.76 0.65
N ASP A 171 -5.35 15.44 1.40
CA ASP A 171 -5.33 14.42 2.46
C ASP A 171 -6.32 13.30 2.14
N LEU A 172 -5.79 12.13 1.80
CA LEU A 172 -6.57 10.92 1.53
C LEU A 172 -6.95 10.24 2.85
N THR A 173 -8.05 10.70 3.42
CA THR A 173 -8.53 10.24 4.73
C THR A 173 -9.30 8.92 4.65
N GLN A 174 -9.43 8.25 5.80
CA GLN A 174 -10.30 7.08 5.95
C GLN A 174 -11.75 7.37 5.55
N THR A 175 -12.24 8.60 5.74
CA THR A 175 -13.61 9.01 5.36
C THR A 175 -13.81 8.92 3.84
N ILE A 176 -12.82 9.34 3.06
CA ILE A 176 -12.84 9.19 1.59
C ILE A 176 -12.80 7.71 1.23
N ILE A 177 -11.87 6.94 1.80
CA ILE A 177 -11.72 5.51 1.53
C ILE A 177 -13.03 4.74 1.78
N LYS A 178 -13.69 4.99 2.91
CA LYS A 178 -14.96 4.32 3.25
C LYS A 178 -16.08 4.53 2.24
N GLN A 179 -16.02 5.57 1.42
CA GLN A 179 -17.03 5.91 0.42
C GLN A 179 -16.73 5.36 -1.00
N ILE A 180 -15.55 4.77 -1.20
CA ILE A 180 -15.17 4.22 -2.51
C ILE A 180 -15.96 2.91 -2.74
N PRO A 181 -16.62 2.75 -3.91
CA PRO A 181 -17.23 1.48 -4.27
C PRO A 181 -16.16 0.40 -4.51
N VAL A 182 -16.38 -0.79 -3.99
CA VAL A 182 -15.45 -1.93 -4.09
C VAL A 182 -16.19 -3.20 -4.50
N PRO A 183 -15.54 -4.14 -5.21
CA PRO A 183 -16.12 -5.43 -5.50
C PRO A 183 -16.49 -6.17 -4.21
N LYS A 184 -17.53 -6.98 -4.27
CA LYS A 184 -17.89 -7.86 -3.15
C LYS A 184 -16.78 -8.88 -2.88
N LYS A 185 -16.57 -9.23 -1.62
CA LYS A 185 -15.53 -10.19 -1.19
C LYS A 185 -15.68 -11.56 -1.88
N GLU A 186 -16.90 -12.02 -2.08
CA GLU A 186 -17.16 -13.33 -2.69
C GLU A 186 -16.56 -13.46 -4.10
N ILE A 187 -16.35 -12.35 -4.81
CA ILE A 187 -15.74 -12.35 -6.16
C ILE A 187 -14.33 -12.95 -6.14
N TYR A 188 -13.61 -12.84 -5.05
CA TYR A 188 -12.26 -13.43 -4.91
C TYR A 188 -12.25 -14.95 -5.03
N GLU A 189 -13.37 -15.62 -4.72
CA GLU A 189 -13.50 -17.08 -4.85
C GLU A 189 -13.92 -17.53 -6.27
N SER A 190 -14.21 -16.58 -7.16
CA SER A 190 -14.55 -16.90 -8.53
C SER A 190 -13.33 -17.47 -9.28
N VAL A 191 -13.56 -18.57 -9.98
CA VAL A 191 -12.54 -19.21 -10.83
C VAL A 191 -12.50 -18.50 -12.17
N ILE A 192 -11.32 -18.13 -12.61
CA ILE A 192 -11.05 -17.49 -13.90
C ILE A 192 -9.84 -18.14 -14.56
N VAL A 193 -9.77 -18.03 -15.90
CA VAL A 193 -8.54 -18.32 -16.63
C VAL A 193 -7.77 -17.00 -16.79
N PHE A 194 -6.58 -16.92 -16.22
CA PHE A 194 -5.70 -15.77 -16.34
C PHE A 194 -4.28 -16.22 -16.69
N GLN A 195 -3.79 -15.77 -17.86
CA GLN A 195 -2.49 -16.20 -18.41
C GLN A 195 -2.35 -17.72 -18.50
N ASP A 196 -3.33 -18.36 -19.15
CA ASP A 196 -3.39 -19.81 -19.42
C ASP A 196 -3.46 -20.69 -18.15
N LYS A 197 -3.66 -20.11 -16.97
CA LYS A 197 -3.87 -20.82 -15.71
C LYS A 197 -5.30 -20.61 -15.21
N GLU A 198 -6.01 -21.70 -14.99
CA GLU A 198 -7.32 -21.70 -14.32
C GLU A 198 -7.13 -21.79 -12.80
N ASP A 199 -7.63 -20.79 -12.09
CA ASP A 199 -7.53 -20.71 -10.63
C ASP A 199 -8.52 -19.67 -10.09
N THR A 200 -8.69 -19.58 -8.77
CA THR A 200 -9.46 -18.50 -8.16
C THR A 200 -8.74 -17.15 -8.33
N ILE A 201 -9.52 -16.07 -8.37
CA ILE A 201 -8.94 -14.71 -8.37
C ILE A 201 -8.04 -14.53 -7.15
N ARG A 202 -8.43 -15.06 -5.99
CA ARG A 202 -7.61 -15.07 -4.76
C ARG A 202 -6.22 -15.62 -5.02
N ASN A 203 -6.11 -16.83 -5.59
CA ASN A 203 -4.83 -17.48 -5.82
C ASN A 203 -3.98 -16.72 -6.83
N HIS A 204 -4.59 -16.18 -7.90
CA HIS A 204 -3.90 -15.32 -8.86
C HIS A 204 -3.33 -14.05 -8.20
N VAL A 205 -4.09 -13.41 -7.33
CA VAL A 205 -3.67 -12.21 -6.56
C VAL A 205 -2.57 -12.58 -5.58
N TYR A 206 -2.76 -13.65 -4.81
CA TYR A 206 -1.82 -14.09 -3.79
C TYR A 206 -0.43 -14.39 -4.34
N ALA A 207 -0.35 -15.12 -5.45
CA ALA A 207 0.91 -15.45 -6.11
C ALA A 207 1.71 -14.19 -6.51
N ARG A 208 1.02 -13.13 -6.95
CA ARG A 208 1.63 -11.86 -7.35
C ARG A 208 2.08 -11.02 -6.17
N ILE A 209 1.26 -10.94 -5.12
CA ILE A 209 1.63 -10.24 -3.88
C ILE A 209 2.85 -10.94 -3.25
N LYS A 210 2.86 -12.27 -3.18
CA LYS A 210 4.00 -13.06 -2.71
C LYS A 210 5.29 -12.68 -3.45
N TYR A 211 5.23 -12.61 -4.78
CA TYR A 211 6.38 -12.18 -5.58
C TYR A 211 6.85 -10.76 -5.21
N LEU A 212 5.92 -9.82 -5.04
CA LEU A 212 6.24 -8.43 -4.72
C LEU A 212 6.90 -8.27 -3.34
N TYR A 213 6.61 -9.15 -2.39
CA TYR A 213 7.14 -9.12 -1.03
C TYR A 213 8.18 -10.21 -0.73
N ALA A 214 8.58 -11.02 -1.71
CA ALA A 214 9.46 -12.19 -1.49
C ALA A 214 10.77 -11.87 -0.78
N LYS A 215 11.33 -10.67 -0.99
CA LYS A 215 12.57 -10.22 -0.38
C LYS A 215 12.39 -9.38 0.90
N ASP A 216 11.19 -8.91 1.21
CA ASP A 216 10.94 -8.18 2.46
C ASP A 216 10.71 -9.17 3.61
N LYS A 217 11.77 -9.50 4.33
CA LYS A 217 11.76 -10.46 5.44
C LYS A 217 10.81 -10.08 6.58
N ARG A 218 10.38 -8.82 6.66
CA ARG A 218 9.42 -8.38 7.70
C ARG A 218 8.02 -8.93 7.47
N VAL A 219 7.67 -9.24 6.21
CA VAL A 219 6.33 -9.67 5.81
C VAL A 219 6.32 -10.95 4.98
N SER A 220 7.47 -11.41 4.47
CA SER A 220 7.56 -12.60 3.61
C SER A 220 7.08 -13.88 4.28
N ALA A 221 7.20 -13.98 5.61
CA ALA A 221 6.72 -15.14 6.38
C ALA A 221 5.20 -15.39 6.21
N LEU A 222 4.42 -14.36 5.86
CA LEU A 222 2.99 -14.52 5.54
C LEU A 222 2.73 -15.39 4.29
N PHE A 223 3.74 -15.59 3.45
CA PHE A 223 3.60 -16.18 2.12
C PHE A 223 4.36 -17.51 1.96
N GLU A 224 4.89 -18.11 3.04
CA GLU A 224 5.80 -19.26 2.97
C GLU A 224 5.18 -20.54 2.36
N ASN A 225 3.87 -20.70 2.45
CA ASN A 225 3.17 -21.96 2.09
C ASN A 225 2.48 -21.96 0.73
N ASN A 226 2.65 -20.93 -0.11
CA ASN A 226 1.95 -20.82 -1.39
C ASN A 226 2.88 -20.99 -2.58
N ASP A 227 2.42 -21.68 -3.63
CA ASP A 227 3.14 -21.83 -4.89
C ASP A 227 3.47 -20.47 -5.50
N ILE A 228 4.70 -20.35 -6.01
CA ILE A 228 5.18 -19.12 -6.64
C ILE A 228 4.60 -19.04 -8.05
N CYS A 229 4.03 -17.88 -8.40
CA CYS A 229 3.79 -17.56 -9.81
C CYS A 229 5.13 -17.62 -10.55
N ASP A 230 5.17 -18.23 -11.74
CA ASP A 230 6.37 -18.23 -12.60
C ASP A 230 6.61 -16.82 -13.20
N SER A 231 7.02 -15.92 -12.31
CA SER A 231 7.24 -14.51 -12.60
C SER A 231 8.71 -14.17 -12.80
N THR A 232 9.59 -15.19 -12.88
CA THR A 232 11.04 -15.02 -12.93
C THR A 232 11.53 -14.17 -14.12
N LYS A 233 10.69 -13.97 -15.15
CA LYS A 233 10.99 -13.18 -16.35
C LYS A 233 10.29 -11.83 -16.39
N LYS A 234 9.41 -11.48 -15.41
CA LYS A 234 8.60 -10.27 -15.43
C LYS A 234 9.19 -9.20 -14.52
N SER A 235 9.10 -7.95 -14.94
CA SER A 235 9.44 -6.82 -14.09
C SER A 235 8.40 -6.64 -12.99
N ARG A 236 8.80 -6.02 -11.86
CA ARG A 236 7.88 -5.64 -10.78
C ARG A 236 6.66 -4.87 -11.30
N LYS A 237 6.86 -3.95 -12.25
CA LYS A 237 5.79 -3.14 -12.83
C LYS A 237 4.81 -3.95 -13.67
N GLN A 238 5.28 -4.99 -14.38
CA GLN A 238 4.42 -5.94 -15.10
C GLN A 238 3.56 -6.76 -14.11
N ILE A 239 4.11 -7.20 -13.00
CA ILE A 239 3.32 -7.90 -11.97
C ILE A 239 2.23 -6.97 -11.40
N ILE A 240 2.53 -5.69 -11.20
CA ILE A 240 1.54 -4.70 -10.74
C ILE A 240 0.45 -4.50 -11.80
N SER A 241 0.78 -4.42 -13.10
CA SER A 241 -0.24 -4.31 -14.15
C SER A 241 -1.15 -5.53 -14.23
N GLU A 242 -0.62 -6.73 -13.97
CA GLU A 242 -1.45 -7.94 -13.88
C GLU A 242 -2.44 -7.88 -12.71
N LEU A 243 -2.02 -7.32 -11.56
CA LEU A 243 -2.93 -7.07 -10.44
C LEU A 243 -3.99 -6.01 -10.81
N ASP A 244 -3.62 -4.99 -11.57
CA ASP A 244 -4.57 -4.00 -12.10
C ASP A 244 -5.63 -4.65 -13.01
N CYS A 245 -5.23 -5.57 -13.90
CA CYS A 245 -6.15 -6.34 -14.74
C CYS A 245 -7.10 -7.21 -13.90
N LEU A 246 -6.56 -7.95 -12.92
CA LEU A 246 -7.37 -8.79 -12.02
C LEU A 246 -8.41 -7.96 -11.25
N VAL A 247 -8.02 -6.80 -10.72
CA VAL A 247 -8.96 -5.89 -10.06
C VAL A 247 -9.97 -5.33 -11.04
N GLY A 248 -9.57 -4.97 -12.26
CA GLY A 248 -10.50 -4.56 -13.31
C GLY A 248 -11.58 -5.62 -13.59
N ALA A 249 -11.16 -6.89 -13.71
CA ALA A 249 -12.08 -8.02 -13.87
C ALA A 249 -13.05 -8.16 -12.68
N MET A 250 -12.56 -7.96 -11.44
CA MET A 250 -13.42 -7.98 -10.25
C MET A 250 -14.50 -6.87 -10.27
N TYR A 251 -14.20 -5.72 -10.84
CA TYR A 251 -15.18 -4.65 -11.06
C TYR A 251 -16.11 -4.91 -12.27
N GLY A 252 -15.91 -6.01 -13.00
CA GLY A 252 -16.67 -6.34 -14.22
C GLY A 252 -16.33 -5.44 -15.40
N LEU A 253 -15.12 -4.89 -15.45
CA LEU A 253 -14.68 -4.03 -16.56
C LEU A 253 -14.17 -4.88 -17.73
N SER A 254 -14.45 -4.43 -18.95
CA SER A 254 -13.83 -5.01 -20.15
C SER A 254 -12.35 -4.62 -20.26
N THR A 255 -11.59 -5.35 -21.08
CA THR A 255 -10.18 -5.04 -21.38
C THR A 255 -10.03 -3.61 -21.92
N GLU A 256 -10.94 -3.16 -22.79
CA GLU A 256 -10.93 -1.81 -23.36
C GLU A 256 -11.12 -0.75 -22.27
N GLN A 257 -12.05 -0.99 -21.35
CA GLN A 257 -12.28 -0.08 -20.21
C GLN A 257 -11.08 0.00 -19.26
N ILE A 258 -10.40 -1.13 -19.01
CA ILE A 258 -9.19 -1.15 -18.19
C ILE A 258 -8.06 -0.39 -18.90
N LYS A 259 -7.89 -0.57 -20.24
CA LYS A 259 -6.92 0.19 -21.05
C LYS A 259 -7.19 1.68 -21.04
N GLU A 260 -8.45 2.08 -21.16
CA GLU A 260 -8.86 3.48 -21.09
C GLU A 260 -8.47 4.09 -19.73
N ILE A 261 -8.77 3.42 -18.63
CA ILE A 261 -8.35 3.85 -17.29
C ILE A 261 -6.82 3.91 -17.18
N ALA A 262 -6.11 2.86 -17.62
CA ALA A 262 -4.64 2.83 -17.59
C ALA A 262 -4.01 4.00 -18.35
N SER A 263 -4.62 4.40 -19.47
CA SER A 263 -4.17 5.54 -20.29
C SER A 263 -4.26 6.88 -19.56
N THR A 264 -5.13 7.00 -18.56
CA THR A 264 -5.21 8.21 -17.71
C THR A 264 -4.05 8.34 -16.71
N PHE A 265 -3.26 7.28 -16.55
CA PHE A 265 -2.07 7.24 -15.69
C PHE A 265 -0.78 7.39 -16.50
N ASP A 266 -0.74 8.35 -17.42
CA ASP A 266 0.36 8.63 -18.35
C ASP A 266 1.71 8.90 -17.68
N LYS A 267 1.72 9.41 -16.45
CA LYS A 267 2.93 9.57 -15.61
C LYS A 267 3.40 8.25 -14.97
N TYR A 268 2.60 7.19 -15.03
CA TYR A 268 2.93 5.89 -14.46
C TYR A 268 3.10 4.83 -15.54
N TYR A 269 2.17 4.72 -16.48
CA TYR A 269 2.24 3.81 -17.63
C TYR A 269 2.54 4.58 -18.92
N THR A 270 3.53 4.13 -19.68
CA THR A 270 3.76 4.60 -21.05
C THR A 270 2.70 4.03 -21.99
N LYS A 271 2.45 4.70 -23.12
CA LYS A 271 1.53 4.19 -24.15
C LYS A 271 1.86 2.76 -24.58
N LYS A 272 3.15 2.44 -24.76
CA LYS A 272 3.62 1.11 -25.12
C LYS A 272 3.27 0.07 -24.05
N GLU A 273 3.45 0.40 -22.78
CA GLU A 273 3.10 -0.49 -21.67
C GLU A 273 1.59 -0.73 -21.62
N VAL A 274 0.76 0.31 -21.82
CA VAL A 274 -0.70 0.16 -21.89
C VAL A 274 -1.10 -0.81 -22.99
N GLU A 275 -0.56 -0.65 -24.20
CA GLU A 275 -0.87 -1.53 -25.33
C GLU A 275 -0.43 -2.98 -25.13
N GLN A 276 0.67 -3.20 -24.39
CA GLN A 276 1.25 -4.54 -24.23
C GLN A 276 0.75 -5.29 -23.00
N TRP A 277 0.33 -4.59 -21.93
CA TRP A 277 0.07 -5.20 -20.64
C TRP A 277 -1.41 -5.23 -20.26
N PHE A 278 -2.23 -4.44 -20.91
CA PHE A 278 -3.68 -4.33 -20.72
C PHE A 278 -4.42 -4.71 -22.03
#